data_4da973ea0ea30dfa32eb0b3c2b84de3c
#
_entry.id   4da973ea0ea30dfa32eb0b3c2b84de3c
#
_cell.length_a   1.000
_cell.length_b   1.000
_cell.length_c   1.000
_cell.angle_alpha   90.00
_cell.angle_beta   90.00
_cell.angle_gamma   90.00
#
_symmetry.space_group_name_H-M   'P 1'
#
loop_
_entity.id
_entity.type
_entity.pdbx_description
1 polymer ?
#
loop_
_entity_poly.entity_id
_entity_poly.type
_entity_poly.pdbx_seq_one_letter_code
_entity_poly.pdbx_strand_id
1 'polypeptide(L)'
;MLAAAGARPGVIGTVEYRWRDASGQRKKLDAPYTTPTPQVLHETFAAMRGDGCGHVVMEVSSFALSMARVAGIRFAVAAFSNLTQDHLDVHGSMAEYRAAKRLLFSDHLADGAGPIGTAVVNIDDPRARAWPPRRPGACCGCPLKVAPPTSG
;
A
#
# COMPACT_ATOMS: atom_id res chain seq x y z
N MET A 1 12.55 5.99 -6.57
CA MET A 1 13.40 5.00 -5.85
C MET A 1 13.44 3.68 -6.62
N LEU A 2 12.38 2.87 -6.74
CA LEU A 2 12.43 1.58 -7.48
C LEU A 2 12.93 1.74 -8.92
N ALA A 3 12.41 2.71 -9.67
CA ALA A 3 12.88 2.97 -11.04
C ALA A 3 14.36 3.39 -11.10
N ALA A 4 14.83 4.18 -10.13
CA ALA A 4 16.24 4.56 -10.03
C ALA A 4 17.15 3.37 -9.67
N ALA A 5 16.59 2.33 -9.06
CA ALA A 5 17.27 1.06 -8.79
C ALA A 5 17.17 0.05 -9.96
N GLY A 6 16.75 0.50 -11.14
CA GLY A 6 16.63 -0.35 -12.33
C GLY A 6 15.38 -1.21 -12.40
N ALA A 7 14.48 -1.13 -11.40
CA ALA A 7 13.21 -1.86 -11.45
C ALA A 7 12.21 -1.19 -12.38
N ARG A 8 11.28 -1.96 -12.90
CA ARG A 8 10.10 -1.46 -13.64
C ARG A 8 8.87 -1.54 -12.76
N PRO A 9 8.52 -0.47 -12.00
CA PRO A 9 7.36 -0.48 -11.14
C PRO A 9 6.09 -0.07 -11.87
N GLY A 10 4.97 -0.73 -11.53
CA GLY A 10 3.64 -0.20 -11.69
C GLY A 10 3.25 0.67 -10.48
N VAL A 11 2.36 1.61 -10.70
CA VAL A 11 1.78 2.48 -9.65
C VAL A 11 0.27 2.47 -9.78
N ILE A 12 -0.42 2.25 -8.66
CA ILE A 12 -1.88 2.33 -8.55
C ILE A 12 -2.20 3.31 -7.41
N GLY A 13 -2.91 4.36 -7.70
CA GLY A 13 -3.24 5.39 -6.72
C GLY A 13 -4.36 6.31 -7.17
N THR A 14 -4.60 7.35 -6.41
CA THR A 14 -5.75 8.26 -6.56
C THR A 14 -5.76 8.98 -7.91
N VAL A 15 -4.60 9.29 -8.47
CA VAL A 15 -4.52 10.12 -9.69
C VAL A 15 -4.65 9.28 -10.96
N GLU A 16 -3.94 8.18 -11.03
CA GLU A 16 -3.90 7.29 -12.21
C GLU A 16 -3.32 5.93 -11.84
N TYR A 17 -3.61 4.91 -12.66
CA TYR A 17 -2.86 3.64 -12.66
C TYR A 17 -1.87 3.71 -13.80
N ARG A 18 -0.58 3.56 -13.55
CA ARG A 18 0.46 3.77 -14.56
C ARG A 18 1.62 2.80 -14.43
N TRP A 19 2.23 2.51 -15.58
CA TRP A 19 3.47 1.73 -15.69
C TRP A 19 4.20 2.04 -16.98
N ARG A 20 5.31 1.39 -17.21
CA ARG A 20 5.99 1.37 -18.52
C ARG A 20 6.06 -0.05 -19.02
N ASP A 21 5.81 -0.24 -20.32
CA ASP A 21 5.98 -1.54 -20.97
C ASP A 21 7.46 -1.87 -21.22
N ALA A 22 7.71 -3.02 -21.85
CA ALA A 22 9.08 -3.49 -22.14
C ALA A 22 9.86 -2.55 -23.05
N SER A 23 9.18 -1.78 -23.92
CA SER A 23 9.78 -0.77 -24.80
C SER A 23 10.06 0.55 -24.08
N GLY A 24 9.61 0.72 -22.81
CA GLY A 24 9.70 1.95 -22.05
C GLY A 24 8.53 2.92 -22.30
N GLN A 25 7.56 2.55 -23.14
CA GLN A 25 6.38 3.37 -23.40
C GLN A 25 5.50 3.45 -22.14
N ARG A 26 5.04 4.66 -21.82
CA ARG A 26 4.12 4.88 -20.68
C ARG A 26 2.73 4.36 -21.02
N LYS A 27 2.23 3.50 -20.15
CA LYS A 27 0.84 3.05 -20.11
C LYS A 27 0.14 3.70 -18.92
N LYS A 28 -1.12 4.06 -19.09
CA LYS A 28 -1.96 4.58 -18.02
C LYS A 28 -3.41 4.13 -18.18
N LEU A 29 -4.09 4.01 -17.08
CA LEU A 29 -5.55 3.85 -16.98
C LEU A 29 -6.08 4.93 -16.04
N ASP A 30 -7.29 5.37 -16.28
CA ASP A 30 -7.99 6.28 -15.37
C ASP A 30 -8.22 5.58 -14.02
N ALA A 31 -8.15 6.35 -12.94
CA ALA A 31 -8.33 5.87 -11.58
C ALA A 31 -9.70 6.30 -11.03
N PRO A 32 -10.79 5.56 -11.31
CA PRO A 32 -12.09 5.87 -10.74
C PRO A 32 -12.12 5.71 -9.21
N TYR A 33 -11.18 4.96 -8.67
CA TYR A 33 -10.97 4.73 -7.24
C TYR A 33 -9.49 4.72 -6.89
N THR A 34 -9.14 5.23 -5.72
CA THR A 34 -7.76 5.12 -5.17
C THR A 34 -7.28 3.67 -5.15
N THR A 35 -8.16 2.75 -4.74
CA THR A 35 -7.94 1.30 -4.77
C THR A 35 -9.03 0.68 -5.64
N PRO A 36 -8.68 0.03 -6.76
CA PRO A 36 -9.64 -0.59 -7.67
C PRO A 36 -10.51 -1.67 -7.00
N THR A 37 -11.59 -2.04 -7.67
CA THR A 37 -12.32 -3.27 -7.33
C THR A 37 -11.42 -4.49 -7.55
N PRO A 38 -11.70 -5.64 -6.91
CA PRO A 38 -10.84 -6.83 -7.03
C PRO A 38 -10.58 -7.25 -8.48
N GLN A 39 -11.62 -7.27 -9.30
CA GLN A 39 -11.49 -7.64 -10.70
C GLN A 39 -10.54 -6.70 -11.46
N VAL A 40 -10.80 -5.39 -11.42
CA VAL A 40 -9.97 -4.38 -12.10
C VAL A 40 -8.52 -4.42 -11.58
N LEU A 41 -8.33 -4.68 -10.29
CA LEU A 41 -7.01 -4.78 -9.68
C LEU A 41 -6.22 -5.96 -10.23
N HIS A 42 -6.84 -7.14 -10.32
CA HIS A 42 -6.19 -8.33 -10.87
C HIS A 42 -5.92 -8.20 -12.37
N GLU A 43 -6.84 -7.64 -13.14
CA GLU A 43 -6.64 -7.33 -14.57
C GLU A 43 -5.47 -6.35 -14.77
N THR A 44 -5.42 -5.30 -13.95
CA THR A 44 -4.31 -4.31 -13.97
C THR A 44 -2.97 -4.97 -13.63
N PHE A 45 -2.93 -5.84 -12.61
CA PHE A 45 -1.70 -6.58 -12.29
C PHE A 45 -1.28 -7.51 -13.42
N ALA A 46 -2.22 -8.18 -14.09
CA ALA A 46 -1.93 -9.06 -15.22
C ALA A 46 -1.34 -8.25 -16.39
N ALA A 47 -1.92 -7.08 -16.70
CA ALA A 47 -1.40 -6.17 -17.72
C ALA A 47 0.02 -5.67 -17.37
N MET A 48 0.23 -5.19 -16.15
CA MET A 48 1.54 -4.74 -15.68
C MET A 48 2.58 -5.85 -15.77
N ARG A 49 2.22 -7.08 -15.35
CA ARG A 49 3.11 -8.24 -15.43
C ARG A 49 3.44 -8.60 -16.87
N GLY A 50 2.45 -8.60 -17.77
CA GLY A 50 2.64 -8.83 -19.20
C GLY A 50 3.61 -7.83 -19.84
N ASP A 51 3.57 -6.58 -19.41
CA ASP A 51 4.47 -5.51 -19.83
C ASP A 51 5.83 -5.55 -19.08
N GLY A 52 6.06 -6.56 -18.23
CA GLY A 52 7.34 -6.80 -17.54
C GLY A 52 7.55 -5.99 -16.28
N CYS A 53 6.49 -5.48 -15.63
CA CYS A 53 6.61 -4.92 -14.29
C CYS A 53 6.86 -6.02 -13.26
N GLY A 54 7.96 -5.91 -12.52
CA GLY A 54 8.31 -6.83 -11.45
C GLY A 54 7.81 -6.38 -10.06
N HIS A 55 7.36 -5.14 -9.95
CA HIS A 55 6.93 -4.53 -8.70
C HIS A 55 5.71 -3.66 -8.93
N VAL A 56 4.81 -3.60 -7.96
CA VAL A 56 3.70 -2.65 -7.96
C VAL A 56 3.69 -1.92 -6.62
N VAL A 57 3.58 -0.61 -6.67
CA VAL A 57 3.35 0.26 -5.50
C VAL A 57 1.91 0.75 -5.60
N MET A 58 1.13 0.58 -4.54
CA MET A 58 -0.26 1.00 -4.57
C MET A 58 -0.70 1.68 -3.28
N GLU A 59 -1.64 2.59 -3.41
CA GLU A 59 -2.39 3.14 -2.29
C GLU A 59 -3.54 2.18 -1.93
N VAL A 60 -3.65 1.87 -0.64
CA VAL A 60 -4.73 1.03 -0.12
C VAL A 60 -5.57 1.85 0.85
N SER A 61 -6.77 2.26 0.40
CA SER A 61 -7.68 3.02 1.24
C SER A 61 -8.32 2.14 2.32
N SER A 62 -8.68 2.75 3.45
CA SER A 62 -9.37 2.06 4.54
C SER A 62 -10.73 1.49 4.09
N PHE A 63 -11.43 2.23 3.23
CA PHE A 63 -12.68 1.76 2.62
C PHE A 63 -12.46 0.50 1.77
N ALA A 64 -11.38 0.47 0.98
CA ALA A 64 -11.05 -0.69 0.17
C ALA A 64 -10.73 -1.93 1.03
N LEU A 65 -10.09 -1.74 2.17
CA LEU A 65 -9.84 -2.81 3.14
C LEU A 65 -11.16 -3.34 3.74
N SER A 66 -12.06 -2.45 4.18
CA SER A 66 -13.38 -2.82 4.70
C SER A 66 -14.24 -3.53 3.66
N MET A 67 -14.08 -3.20 2.37
CA MET A 67 -14.80 -3.80 1.25
C MET A 67 -14.06 -5.00 0.64
N ALA A 68 -13.01 -5.50 1.28
CA ALA A 68 -12.19 -6.62 0.82
C ALA A 68 -11.67 -6.48 -0.63
N ARG A 69 -11.44 -5.23 -1.11
CA ARG A 69 -10.98 -4.99 -2.50
C ARG A 69 -9.61 -5.56 -2.79
N VAL A 70 -8.80 -5.79 -1.77
CA VAL A 70 -7.46 -6.40 -1.88
C VAL A 70 -7.43 -7.85 -1.42
N ALA A 71 -8.60 -8.51 -1.39
CA ALA A 71 -8.69 -9.93 -1.04
C ALA A 71 -7.78 -10.78 -1.94
N GLY A 72 -7.10 -11.75 -1.37
CA GLY A 72 -6.15 -12.62 -2.08
C GLY A 72 -4.78 -12.00 -2.38
N ILE A 73 -4.59 -10.70 -2.11
CA ILE A 73 -3.29 -10.05 -2.30
C ILE A 73 -2.46 -10.16 -1.02
N ARG A 74 -1.17 -10.50 -1.19
CA ARG A 74 -0.17 -10.50 -0.13
C ARG A 74 0.89 -9.45 -0.44
N PHE A 75 1.02 -8.46 0.43
CA PHE A 75 1.98 -7.37 0.28
C PHE A 75 3.34 -7.77 0.86
N ALA A 76 4.40 -7.61 0.08
CA ALA A 76 5.76 -7.76 0.57
C ALA A 76 6.14 -6.62 1.53
N VAL A 77 5.60 -5.43 1.32
CA VAL A 77 5.78 -4.26 2.19
C VAL A 77 4.45 -3.58 2.39
N ALA A 78 4.09 -3.30 3.62
CA ALA A 78 2.96 -2.45 4.00
C ALA A 78 3.47 -1.23 4.76
N ALA A 79 3.10 -0.03 4.32
CA ALA A 79 3.52 1.22 4.94
C ALA A 79 2.32 1.97 5.54
N PHE A 80 2.53 2.50 6.74
CA PHE A 80 1.60 3.38 7.43
C PHE A 80 2.26 4.76 7.64
N SER A 81 1.65 5.81 7.08
CA SER A 81 2.15 7.18 7.19
C SER A 81 1.60 7.91 8.40
N ASN A 82 0.26 7.96 8.52
CA ASN A 82 -0.43 8.62 9.62
C ASN A 82 -1.92 8.21 9.68
N LEU A 83 -2.57 8.60 10.77
CA LEU A 83 -4.01 8.49 10.96
C LEU A 83 -4.55 9.87 11.36
N THR A 84 -4.93 10.68 10.39
CA THR A 84 -5.64 11.94 10.62
C THR A 84 -7.15 11.70 10.72
N GLN A 85 -7.86 12.66 11.29
CA GLN A 85 -9.32 12.61 11.34
C GLN A 85 -9.86 12.86 9.92
N ASP A 86 -10.26 11.77 9.25
CA ASP A 86 -10.78 11.76 7.91
C ASP A 86 -11.71 10.56 7.72
N HIS A 87 -12.61 10.61 6.72
CA HIS A 87 -13.50 9.49 6.36
C HIS A 87 -14.40 8.96 7.49
N LEU A 88 -14.76 9.80 8.48
CA LEU A 88 -15.67 9.40 9.56
C LEU A 88 -17.11 9.19 9.06
N ASP A 89 -17.48 9.83 7.97
CA ASP A 89 -18.72 9.62 7.23
C ASP A 89 -18.87 8.16 6.75
N VAL A 90 -17.73 7.49 6.48
CA VAL A 90 -17.69 6.10 6.01
C VAL A 90 -17.54 5.10 7.15
N HIS A 91 -16.70 5.43 8.15
CA HIS A 91 -16.32 4.49 9.21
C HIS A 91 -17.10 4.68 10.52
N GLY A 92 -17.88 5.77 10.65
CA GLY A 92 -18.65 6.05 11.86
C GLY A 92 -17.81 6.48 13.06
N SER A 93 -16.61 5.91 13.25
CA SER A 93 -15.71 6.24 14.35
C SER A 93 -14.23 6.12 13.98
N MET A 94 -13.37 6.85 14.72
CA MET A 94 -11.91 6.71 14.61
C MET A 94 -11.40 5.31 14.98
N ALA A 95 -12.14 4.59 15.82
CA ALA A 95 -11.79 3.23 16.20
C ALA A 95 -11.99 2.26 15.02
N GLU A 96 -13.11 2.37 14.33
CA GLU A 96 -13.40 1.58 13.13
C GLU A 96 -12.47 1.93 11.97
N TYR A 97 -12.22 3.23 11.74
CA TYR A 97 -11.25 3.67 10.76
C TYR A 97 -9.85 3.07 10.99
N ARG A 98 -9.39 3.09 12.25
CA ARG A 98 -8.12 2.47 12.64
C ARG A 98 -8.15 0.94 12.47
N ALA A 99 -9.26 0.29 12.84
CA ALA A 99 -9.43 -1.15 12.67
C ALA A 99 -9.35 -1.54 11.20
N ALA A 100 -10.03 -0.80 10.32
CA ALA A 100 -9.97 -1.03 8.88
C ALA A 100 -8.53 -0.92 8.33
N LYS A 101 -7.79 0.13 8.68
CA LYS A 101 -6.39 0.27 8.24
C LYS A 101 -5.48 -0.86 8.77
N ARG A 102 -5.77 -1.42 9.94
CA ARG A 102 -4.99 -2.54 10.49
C ARG A 102 -5.08 -3.81 9.66
N LEU A 103 -6.17 -4.04 8.92
CA LEU A 103 -6.32 -5.21 8.06
C LEU A 103 -5.17 -5.35 7.06
N LEU A 104 -4.60 -4.23 6.58
CA LEU A 104 -3.46 -4.27 5.68
C LEU A 104 -2.27 -5.05 6.29
N PHE A 105 -2.09 -4.94 7.60
CA PHE A 105 -0.96 -5.55 8.31
C PHE A 105 -1.31 -6.92 8.89
N SER A 106 -2.55 -7.10 9.36
CA SER A 106 -2.98 -8.37 9.97
C SER A 106 -3.29 -9.45 8.94
N ASP A 107 -3.94 -9.04 7.82
CA ASP A 107 -4.56 -10.00 6.90
C ASP A 107 -3.88 -10.03 5.53
N HIS A 108 -3.20 -8.94 5.14
CA HIS A 108 -2.66 -8.79 3.81
C HIS A 108 -1.13 -8.69 3.74
N LEU A 109 -0.43 -8.58 4.85
CA LEU A 109 1.03 -8.65 4.84
C LEU A 109 1.47 -10.10 4.60
N ALA A 110 2.49 -10.31 3.75
CA ALA A 110 2.97 -11.64 3.43
C ALA A 110 3.47 -12.37 4.68
N ASP A 111 3.00 -13.59 4.86
CA ASP A 111 3.33 -14.47 5.98
C ASP A 111 3.55 -15.90 5.46
N GLY A 112 4.59 -16.58 5.88
CA GLY A 112 4.75 -18.00 5.64
C GLY A 112 5.76 -18.38 4.56
N ALA A 113 5.45 -19.25 3.61
CA ALA A 113 6.38 -19.97 2.73
C ALA A 113 7.22 -19.12 1.74
N GLY A 114 7.11 -17.79 1.81
CA GLY A 114 7.87 -16.82 1.02
C GLY A 114 8.61 -15.81 1.89
N PRO A 115 9.15 -14.72 1.31
CA PRO A 115 9.73 -13.63 2.08
C PRO A 115 8.69 -13.07 3.06
N ILE A 116 9.07 -12.98 4.34
CA ILE A 116 8.21 -12.37 5.37
C ILE A 116 7.97 -10.90 5.00
N GLY A 117 6.71 -10.50 4.98
CA GLY A 117 6.32 -9.13 4.67
C GLY A 117 6.85 -8.14 5.71
N THR A 118 7.29 -6.98 5.24
CA THR A 118 7.84 -5.91 6.07
C THR A 118 6.78 -4.86 6.35
N ALA A 119 6.53 -4.57 7.62
CA ALA A 119 5.71 -3.44 8.05
C ALA A 119 6.61 -2.21 8.25
N VAL A 120 6.28 -1.11 7.59
CA VAL A 120 6.91 0.21 7.77
C VAL A 120 5.91 1.14 8.43
N VAL A 121 6.23 1.66 9.61
CA VAL A 121 5.29 2.46 10.39
C VAL A 121 5.94 3.77 10.79
N ASN A 122 5.25 4.88 10.51
CA ASN A 122 5.66 6.20 11.02
C ASN A 122 5.41 6.28 12.52
N ILE A 123 6.49 6.25 13.30
CA ILE A 123 6.44 6.28 14.77
C ILE A 123 6.16 7.68 15.35
N ASP A 124 6.22 8.72 14.52
CA ASP A 124 5.88 10.09 14.93
C ASP A 124 4.38 10.28 15.11
N ASP A 125 3.57 9.43 14.47
CA ASP A 125 2.14 9.36 14.79
C ASP A 125 1.93 8.57 16.08
N PRO A 126 1.45 9.21 17.17
CA PRO A 126 1.25 8.53 18.46
C PRO A 126 0.26 7.36 18.40
N ARG A 127 -0.62 7.35 17.37
CA ARG A 127 -1.57 6.27 17.14
C ARG A 127 -0.90 5.04 16.52
N ALA A 128 0.25 5.22 15.88
CA ALA A 128 1.03 4.16 15.28
C ALA A 128 1.81 3.31 16.29
N ARG A 129 2.05 3.81 17.50
CA ARG A 129 2.78 3.09 18.56
C ARG A 129 2.08 1.79 19.00
N ALA A 130 0.78 1.68 18.78
CA ALA A 130 0.01 0.46 19.00
C ALA A 130 -0.03 -0.48 17.77
N TRP A 131 0.73 -0.17 16.75
CA TRP A 131 0.91 -0.88 15.50
C TRP A 131 2.38 -1.30 15.32
N PRO A 132 2.70 -2.44 14.85
CA PRO A 132 1.98 -3.47 14.09
C PRO A 132 1.36 -4.54 14.99
N PRO A 133 0.53 -5.45 14.42
CA PRO A 133 0.13 -6.64 15.13
C PRO A 133 1.39 -7.42 15.52
N ARG A 134 1.45 -7.85 16.77
CA ARG A 134 2.51 -8.71 17.27
C ARG A 134 2.42 -10.06 16.57
N ARG A 135 3.12 -10.21 15.45
CA ARG A 135 3.43 -11.52 14.90
C ARG A 135 4.88 -11.85 15.24
N PRO A 136 5.19 -13.05 15.75
CA PRO A 136 6.56 -13.50 15.93
C PRO A 136 7.25 -13.50 14.56
N GLY A 137 8.34 -12.75 14.41
CA GLY A 137 9.13 -12.68 13.17
C GLY A 137 8.98 -11.41 12.32
N ALA A 138 8.03 -10.52 12.60
CA ALA A 138 7.97 -9.23 11.94
C ALA A 138 9.05 -8.30 12.53
N CYS A 139 10.06 -7.92 11.75
CA CYS A 139 10.99 -6.86 12.13
C CYS A 139 10.24 -5.54 12.25
N CYS A 140 10.12 -5.08 13.47
CA CYS A 140 9.54 -3.79 13.82
C CYS A 140 10.61 -2.71 13.69
N GLY A 141 10.33 -1.65 12.91
CA GLY A 141 10.93 -0.36 13.14
C GLY A 141 12.26 -0.07 12.49
N CYS A 142 12.23 0.47 11.25
CA CYS A 142 13.17 1.54 10.92
C CYS A 142 12.49 2.88 11.20
N PRO A 143 13.09 3.79 11.96
CA PRO A 143 12.60 5.15 12.05
C PRO A 143 12.70 5.79 10.66
N LEU A 144 11.56 6.16 10.07
CA LEU A 144 11.53 7.02 8.91
C LEU A 144 12.07 8.39 9.33
N LYS A 145 13.37 8.62 9.13
CA LYS A 145 13.90 9.99 9.15
C LYS A 145 13.36 10.69 7.91
N VAL A 146 12.23 11.35 8.05
CA VAL A 146 11.80 12.37 7.08
C VAL A 146 12.71 13.57 7.30
N ALA A 147 13.50 13.93 6.29
CA ALA A 147 14.24 15.18 6.32
C ALA A 147 13.22 16.33 6.48
N PRO A 148 13.50 17.35 7.32
CA PRO A 148 12.64 18.50 7.44
C PRO A 148 12.51 19.21 6.08
N PRO A 149 11.36 19.85 5.80
CA PRO A 149 11.23 20.64 4.59
C PRO A 149 12.32 21.72 4.59
N THR A 150 13.10 21.74 3.53
CA THR A 150 14.04 22.83 3.29
C THR A 150 13.23 24.10 3.09
N SER A 151 13.27 25.01 4.08
CA SER A 151 12.77 26.37 3.96
C SER A 151 13.61 27.08 2.91
N GLY A 152 13.04 27.34 1.75
CA GLY A 152 13.50 28.26 0.73
C GLY A 152 12.46 29.36 0.56
#